data_3a2d509dba434a1f68069cb98a407857
#
_entry.id   3a2d509dba434a1f68069cb98a407857
#
_cell.length_a   1.000
_cell.length_b   1.000
_cell.length_c   1.000
_cell.angle_alpha   90.00
_cell.angle_beta   90.00
_cell.angle_gamma   90.00
#
_symmetry.space_group_name_H-M   'P 1'
#
loop_
_entity.id
_entity.type
_entity.pdbx_description
1 polymer ?
#
loop_
_entity_poly.entity_id
_entity_poly.type
_entity_poly.pdbx_seq_one_letter_code
_entity_poly.pdbx_strand_id
1 'polypeptide(L)'
;MEERLQKILAEAGIASRRKAEELIAAGRVSVNGSVVTEMGTKADKENDEIRVDGKPIRQENHVYYLLNKPAGYICSNHDDKGRKIVRDCMKDVKERVFPVGRLDYDTTGLIIMTNDGDFANRMMHPRYHLPKTYEVAVDGILSDQMLVMLTKGIELNDGMTLPAEVTLLSRRESTHKTVIQITIREGRNRQIKRMMEYFHCEVTRLNRIRYGCLELGHLHQGEYRKIRSYEVRKLIHMSETQIQE
;
A
#
# COMPACT_ATOMS: atom_id res chain seq x y z
N MET A 1 12.85 -19.75 14.21
CA MET A 1 12.11 -20.27 13.01
C MET A 1 12.85 -19.87 11.75
N GLU A 2 13.14 -20.82 10.86
CA GLU A 2 13.88 -20.54 9.63
C GLU A 2 13.09 -19.74 8.61
N GLU A 3 13.67 -18.65 8.15
CA GLU A 3 13.16 -17.78 7.09
C GLU A 3 14.18 -17.66 5.94
N ARG A 4 13.74 -17.25 4.75
CA ARG A 4 14.66 -16.99 3.64
C ARG A 4 15.62 -15.86 3.98
N LEU A 5 16.92 -16.07 3.76
CA LEU A 5 17.98 -15.14 4.14
C LEU A 5 17.77 -13.73 3.56
N GLN A 6 17.31 -13.60 2.29
CA GLN A 6 16.99 -12.30 1.71
C GLN A 6 15.80 -11.59 2.41
N LYS A 7 14.88 -12.33 3.06
CA LYS A 7 13.81 -11.73 3.87
C LYS A 7 14.40 -11.16 5.15
N ILE A 8 15.23 -11.90 5.84
CA ILE A 8 15.90 -11.47 7.08
C ILE A 8 16.74 -10.21 6.83
N LEU A 9 17.54 -10.18 5.76
CA LEU A 9 18.33 -9.00 5.39
C LEU A 9 17.46 -7.77 5.07
N ALA A 10 16.29 -7.99 4.48
CA ALA A 10 15.36 -6.89 4.18
C ALA A 10 14.68 -6.36 5.45
N GLU A 11 14.32 -7.23 6.40
CA GLU A 11 13.76 -6.86 7.71
C GLU A 11 14.80 -6.14 8.60
N ALA A 12 16.08 -6.49 8.45
CA ALA A 12 17.19 -5.79 9.11
C ALA A 12 17.55 -4.44 8.43
N GLY A 13 16.77 -3.98 7.46
CA GLY A 13 17.00 -2.69 6.80
C GLY A 13 18.19 -2.65 5.84
N ILE A 14 18.94 -3.75 5.67
CA ILE A 14 20.18 -3.80 4.87
C ILE A 14 19.93 -3.49 3.40
N ALA A 15 18.90 -4.14 2.79
CA ALA A 15 18.60 -3.99 1.37
C ALA A 15 17.14 -4.34 1.05
N SER A 16 16.69 -4.16 -0.22
CA SER A 16 15.47 -4.81 -0.69
C SER A 16 15.70 -6.32 -0.82
N ARG A 17 14.63 -7.13 -0.84
CA ARG A 17 14.76 -8.58 -1.06
C ARG A 17 15.60 -8.91 -2.29
N ARG A 18 15.36 -8.24 -3.44
CA ARG A 18 16.13 -8.42 -4.68
C ARG A 18 17.58 -8.02 -4.51
N LYS A 19 17.84 -6.87 -3.88
CA LYS A 19 19.22 -6.42 -3.63
C LYS A 19 19.93 -7.30 -2.60
N ALA A 20 19.21 -7.86 -1.64
CA ALA A 20 19.74 -8.86 -0.70
C ALA A 20 20.14 -10.16 -1.43
N GLU A 21 19.35 -10.59 -2.42
CA GLU A 21 19.73 -11.71 -3.29
C GLU A 21 21.02 -11.44 -4.05
N GLU A 22 21.22 -10.23 -4.59
CA GLU A 22 22.48 -9.83 -5.23
C GLU A 22 23.66 -9.85 -4.24
N LEU A 23 23.47 -9.43 -2.98
CA LEU A 23 24.50 -9.49 -1.95
C LEU A 23 24.87 -10.94 -1.60
N ILE A 24 23.88 -11.84 -1.53
CA ILE A 24 24.09 -13.27 -1.30
C ILE A 24 24.87 -13.88 -2.46
N ALA A 25 24.42 -13.68 -3.70
CA ALA A 25 25.10 -14.21 -4.88
C ALA A 25 26.53 -13.70 -5.04
N ALA A 26 26.82 -12.47 -4.58
CA ALA A 26 28.16 -11.88 -4.57
C ALA A 26 29.05 -12.39 -3.42
N GLY A 27 28.58 -13.33 -2.58
CA GLY A 27 29.38 -13.89 -1.46
C GLY A 27 29.63 -12.89 -0.32
N ARG A 28 28.81 -11.84 -0.22
CA ARG A 28 28.96 -10.78 0.81
C ARG A 28 28.22 -11.09 2.10
N VAL A 29 27.50 -12.22 2.15
CA VAL A 29 26.70 -12.64 3.31
C VAL A 29 27.28 -13.92 3.89
N SER A 30 27.41 -13.98 5.20
CA SER A 30 27.78 -15.20 5.93
C SER A 30 26.76 -15.53 7.02
N VAL A 31 26.58 -16.82 7.25
CA VAL A 31 25.76 -17.38 8.33
C VAL A 31 26.64 -18.30 9.15
N ASN A 32 26.76 -18.07 10.47
CA ASN A 32 27.62 -18.84 11.40
C ASN A 32 29.07 -18.97 10.90
N GLY A 33 29.60 -17.88 10.33
CA GLY A 33 30.97 -17.83 9.80
C GLY A 33 31.16 -18.40 8.40
N SER A 34 30.17 -19.10 7.83
CA SER A 34 30.25 -19.67 6.49
C SER A 34 29.60 -18.71 5.44
N VAL A 35 30.37 -18.43 4.38
CA VAL A 35 29.83 -17.59 3.25
C VAL A 35 28.73 -18.34 2.52
N VAL A 36 27.63 -17.63 2.29
CA VAL A 36 26.45 -18.15 1.57
C VAL A 36 26.33 -17.46 0.23
N THR A 37 26.24 -18.25 -0.84
CA THR A 37 26.02 -17.77 -2.23
C THR A 37 24.76 -18.35 -2.87
N GLU A 38 24.19 -19.40 -2.25
CA GLU A 38 23.04 -20.12 -2.79
C GLU A 38 21.75 -19.33 -2.56
N MET A 39 20.98 -19.17 -3.65
CA MET A 39 19.68 -18.50 -3.62
C MET A 39 18.64 -19.38 -2.92
N GLY A 40 17.83 -18.75 -2.06
CA GLY A 40 16.79 -19.46 -1.32
C GLY A 40 17.26 -20.06 0.01
N THR A 41 18.54 -19.94 0.35
CA THR A 41 19.07 -20.31 1.67
C THR A 41 18.21 -19.73 2.78
N LYS A 42 17.96 -20.52 3.81
CA LYS A 42 17.23 -20.14 5.01
C LYS A 42 18.19 -20.00 6.19
N ALA A 43 17.81 -19.15 7.13
CA ALA A 43 18.51 -18.99 8.40
C ALA A 43 17.50 -18.67 9.52
N ASP A 44 17.89 -18.90 10.76
CA ASP A 44 17.10 -18.53 11.92
C ASP A 44 17.62 -17.19 12.49
N LYS A 45 16.84 -16.13 12.32
CA LYS A 45 17.22 -14.77 12.75
C LYS A 45 17.48 -14.64 14.26
N GLU A 46 17.01 -15.58 15.07
CA GLU A 46 17.17 -15.56 16.53
C GLU A 46 18.40 -16.35 16.98
N ASN A 47 18.76 -17.41 16.26
CA ASN A 47 19.81 -18.35 16.66
C ASN A 47 21.05 -18.29 15.78
N ASP A 48 20.94 -17.82 14.51
CA ASP A 48 22.07 -17.77 13.60
C ASP A 48 22.76 -16.40 13.64
N GLU A 49 24.09 -16.40 13.63
CA GLU A 49 24.89 -15.20 13.44
C GLU A 49 24.98 -14.86 11.95
N ILE A 50 24.22 -13.83 11.53
CA ILE A 50 24.20 -13.38 10.14
C ILE A 50 25.03 -12.11 10.01
N ARG A 51 25.95 -12.10 9.03
CA ARG A 51 26.83 -10.95 8.75
C ARG A 51 26.75 -10.54 7.29
N VAL A 52 26.89 -9.25 7.04
CA VAL A 52 27.06 -8.66 5.71
C VAL A 52 28.35 -7.86 5.69
N ASP A 53 29.25 -8.15 4.75
CA ASP A 53 30.60 -7.58 4.69
C ASP A 53 31.35 -7.69 6.02
N GLY A 54 31.23 -8.84 6.71
CA GLY A 54 31.82 -9.12 8.00
C GLY A 54 31.15 -8.43 9.20
N LYS A 55 30.16 -7.57 9.00
CA LYS A 55 29.43 -6.87 10.08
C LYS A 55 28.16 -7.62 10.43
N PRO A 56 27.88 -7.87 11.73
CA PRO A 56 26.64 -8.52 12.14
C PRO A 56 25.46 -7.61 11.83
N ILE A 57 24.38 -8.22 11.32
CA ILE A 57 23.13 -7.49 11.12
C ILE A 57 22.42 -7.25 12.45
N ARG A 58 21.65 -6.16 12.53
CA ARG A 58 20.78 -5.87 13.66
C ARG A 58 19.35 -5.79 13.18
N GLN A 59 18.44 -6.40 13.92
CA GLN A 59 17.03 -6.31 13.61
C GLN A 59 16.54 -4.89 13.87
N GLU A 60 15.87 -4.28 12.88
CA GLU A 60 15.20 -2.99 13.06
C GLU A 60 13.84 -3.18 13.75
N ASN A 61 13.46 -2.21 14.59
CA ASN A 61 12.11 -2.15 15.11
C ASN A 61 11.12 -1.83 13.98
N HIS A 62 9.97 -2.49 13.97
CA HIS A 62 8.93 -2.19 13.01
C HIS A 62 8.35 -0.80 13.24
N VAL A 63 8.23 -0.03 12.17
CA VAL A 63 7.63 1.29 12.16
C VAL A 63 6.49 1.38 11.16
N TYR A 64 5.50 2.17 11.50
CA TYR A 64 4.29 2.31 10.70
C TYR A 64 3.92 3.79 10.61
N TYR A 65 3.75 4.29 9.41
CA TYR A 65 3.37 5.67 9.14
C TYR A 65 2.17 5.72 8.21
N LEU A 66 1.32 6.70 8.43
CA LEU A 66 0.27 7.12 7.53
C LEU A 66 0.76 8.37 6.82
N LEU A 67 0.88 8.32 5.50
CA LEU A 67 1.27 9.44 4.65
C LEU A 67 0.06 9.89 3.83
N ASN A 68 -0.17 11.20 3.72
CA ASN A 68 -1.04 11.77 2.71
C ASN A 68 -0.24 11.97 1.41
N LYS A 69 -0.30 10.98 0.52
CA LYS A 69 0.42 11.01 -0.74
C LYS A 69 -0.03 12.19 -1.62
N PRO A 70 0.85 13.10 -2.04
CA PRO A 70 0.50 14.13 -3.01
C PRO A 70 0.38 13.54 -4.42
N ALA A 71 -0.32 14.27 -5.31
CA ALA A 71 -0.28 13.98 -6.75
C ALA A 71 1.14 14.20 -7.29
N GLY A 72 1.49 13.49 -8.38
CA GLY A 72 2.81 13.60 -8.99
C GLY A 72 3.92 12.80 -8.30
N TYR A 73 3.56 11.93 -7.35
CA TYR A 73 4.50 11.02 -6.69
C TYR A 73 4.15 9.56 -7.01
N ILE A 74 5.15 8.73 -7.27
CA ILE A 74 4.97 7.30 -7.48
C ILE A 74 5.16 6.51 -6.19
N CYS A 75 4.36 5.45 -6.02
CA CYS A 75 4.47 4.50 -4.93
C CYS A 75 5.58 3.48 -5.23
N SER A 76 6.82 3.93 -5.12
CA SER A 76 8.01 3.11 -5.28
C SER A 76 9.09 3.55 -4.29
N ASN A 77 10.06 2.68 -4.04
CA ASN A 77 11.27 3.00 -3.26
C ASN A 77 12.44 3.46 -4.13
N HIS A 78 12.32 3.31 -5.45
CA HIS A 78 13.33 3.72 -6.41
C HIS A 78 12.64 4.05 -7.74
N ASP A 79 13.20 5.00 -8.47
CA ASP A 79 12.73 5.35 -9.81
C ASP A 79 13.92 5.67 -10.73
N ASP A 80 14.04 4.92 -11.81
CA ASP A 80 15.11 5.07 -12.79
C ASP A 80 14.95 6.31 -13.71
N LYS A 81 13.75 6.92 -13.67
CA LYS A 81 13.41 8.09 -14.52
C LYS A 81 13.46 9.42 -13.78
N GLY A 82 13.94 9.45 -12.54
CA GLY A 82 14.07 10.66 -11.73
C GLY A 82 12.75 11.29 -11.29
N ARG A 83 11.62 10.55 -11.34
CA ARG A 83 10.33 11.05 -10.84
C ARG A 83 10.31 11.02 -9.31
N LYS A 84 9.54 11.92 -8.70
CA LYS A 84 9.35 11.97 -7.25
C LYS A 84 8.70 10.66 -6.76
N ILE A 85 9.22 10.11 -5.69
CA ILE A 85 8.71 8.91 -5.03
C ILE A 85 8.12 9.25 -3.65
N VAL A 86 7.20 8.43 -3.16
CA VAL A 86 6.55 8.66 -1.84
C VAL A 86 7.55 8.74 -0.69
N ARG A 87 8.71 8.09 -0.81
CA ARG A 87 9.80 8.17 0.18
C ARG A 87 10.39 9.59 0.31
N ASP A 88 10.32 10.41 -0.74
CA ASP A 88 10.83 11.79 -0.73
C ASP A 88 10.05 12.71 0.24
N CYS A 89 8.80 12.35 0.57
CA CYS A 89 8.01 13.03 1.59
C CYS A 89 8.47 12.75 3.02
N MET A 90 9.36 11.75 3.23
CA MET A 90 9.71 11.20 4.55
C MET A 90 11.24 11.17 4.76
N LYS A 91 11.94 12.24 4.39
CA LYS A 91 13.41 12.31 4.39
C LYS A 91 14.03 12.17 5.78
N ASP A 92 13.31 12.58 6.82
CA ASP A 92 13.70 12.52 8.24
C ASP A 92 13.46 11.14 8.89
N VAL A 93 12.72 10.24 8.25
CA VAL A 93 12.56 8.86 8.71
C VAL A 93 13.82 8.07 8.37
N LYS A 94 14.50 7.53 9.40
CA LYS A 94 15.76 6.80 9.26
C LYS A 94 15.58 5.38 8.72
N GLU A 95 14.50 4.74 9.16
CA GLU A 95 14.17 3.36 8.80
C GLU A 95 13.86 3.25 7.29
N ARG A 96 14.17 2.09 6.74
CA ARG A 96 13.92 1.80 5.34
C ARG A 96 12.46 1.40 5.09
N VAL A 97 11.56 2.38 5.15
CA VAL A 97 10.13 2.15 4.90
C VAL A 97 9.79 2.05 3.41
N PHE A 98 8.71 1.31 3.09
CA PHE A 98 8.15 1.14 1.76
C PHE A 98 6.62 1.25 1.80
N PRO A 99 5.96 1.60 0.67
CA PRO A 99 4.52 1.75 0.62
C PRO A 99 3.81 0.40 0.68
N VAL A 100 2.71 0.35 1.44
CA VAL A 100 1.76 -0.76 1.49
C VAL A 100 0.75 -0.58 0.35
N GLY A 101 0.97 -1.29 -0.73
CA GLY A 101 0.21 -1.14 -1.96
C GLY A 101 0.59 0.12 -2.76
N ARG A 102 -0.31 0.49 -3.65
CA ARG A 102 -0.07 1.62 -4.56
C ARG A 102 -1.28 2.53 -4.65
N LEU A 103 -1.00 3.79 -4.90
CA LEU A 103 -1.90 4.77 -5.49
C LEU A 103 -1.29 5.20 -6.81
N ASP A 104 -2.12 5.52 -7.79
CA ASP A 104 -1.67 6.00 -9.09
C ASP A 104 -0.93 7.34 -8.95
N TYR A 105 -0.23 7.74 -10.00
CA TYR A 105 0.58 8.97 -10.03
C TYR A 105 -0.24 10.23 -9.71
N ASP A 106 -1.44 10.33 -10.24
CA ASP A 106 -2.38 11.44 -10.07
C ASP A 106 -3.35 11.24 -8.88
N THR A 107 -3.40 10.06 -8.28
CA THR A 107 -4.23 9.76 -7.09
C THR A 107 -3.54 10.27 -5.83
N THR A 108 -4.31 10.92 -4.96
CA THR A 108 -3.84 11.46 -3.68
C THR A 108 -4.35 10.64 -2.49
N GLY A 109 -3.86 10.98 -1.31
CA GLY A 109 -4.45 10.54 -0.05
C GLY A 109 -3.68 9.46 0.69
N LEU A 110 -4.38 8.77 1.55
CA LEU A 110 -3.83 7.87 2.56
C LEU A 110 -3.06 6.70 1.94
N ILE A 111 -1.77 6.61 2.25
CA ILE A 111 -0.95 5.42 2.02
C ILE A 111 -0.18 5.07 3.30
N ILE A 112 -0.10 3.77 3.59
CA ILE A 112 0.68 3.27 4.72
C ILE A 112 2.12 3.06 4.24
N MET A 113 3.08 3.47 5.07
CA MET A 113 4.52 3.26 4.87
C MET A 113 5.07 2.46 6.05
N THR A 114 5.81 1.40 5.82
CA THR A 114 6.35 0.54 6.88
C THR A 114 7.63 -0.19 6.43
N ASN A 115 8.40 -0.70 7.38
CA ASN A 115 9.48 -1.67 7.16
C ASN A 115 9.04 -3.12 7.48
N ASP A 116 7.80 -3.33 7.95
CA ASP A 116 7.22 -4.63 8.26
C ASP A 116 6.62 -5.29 7.01
N GLY A 117 7.33 -6.26 6.45
CA GLY A 117 6.91 -6.95 5.22
C GLY A 117 5.72 -7.88 5.41
N ASP A 118 5.57 -8.48 6.58
CA ASP A 118 4.46 -9.40 6.86
C ASP A 118 3.15 -8.62 7.10
N PHE A 119 3.23 -7.51 7.82
CA PHE A 119 2.11 -6.57 7.94
C PHE A 119 1.70 -6.03 6.56
N ALA A 120 2.65 -5.57 5.75
CA ALA A 120 2.37 -5.03 4.42
C ALA A 120 1.68 -6.07 3.52
N ASN A 121 2.19 -7.31 3.51
CA ASN A 121 1.57 -8.40 2.76
C ASN A 121 0.13 -8.66 3.22
N ARG A 122 -0.10 -8.72 4.54
CA ARG A 122 -1.43 -8.89 5.12
C ARG A 122 -2.39 -7.77 4.69
N MET A 123 -1.97 -6.53 4.74
CA MET A 123 -2.80 -5.39 4.35
C MET A 123 -3.15 -5.40 2.85
N MET A 124 -2.25 -5.87 1.99
CA MET A 124 -2.44 -5.85 0.53
C MET A 124 -3.16 -7.08 -0.01
N HIS A 125 -3.13 -8.20 0.70
CA HIS A 125 -3.61 -9.48 0.15
C HIS A 125 -5.12 -9.47 -0.06
N PRO A 126 -5.61 -9.80 -1.27
CA PRO A 126 -7.03 -9.71 -1.64
C PRO A 126 -7.98 -10.45 -0.68
N ARG A 127 -7.55 -11.61 -0.15
CA ARG A 127 -8.37 -12.45 0.74
C ARG A 127 -8.87 -11.74 2.01
N TYR A 128 -8.24 -10.63 2.41
CA TYR A 128 -8.61 -9.92 3.63
C TYR A 128 -9.63 -8.80 3.39
N HIS A 129 -9.94 -8.49 2.14
CA HIS A 129 -10.99 -7.53 1.74
C HIS A 129 -11.02 -6.22 2.54
N LEU A 130 -9.86 -5.74 3.01
CA LEU A 130 -9.80 -4.52 3.80
C LEU A 130 -10.42 -3.33 3.05
N PRO A 131 -11.39 -2.63 3.64
CA PRO A 131 -12.10 -1.54 2.98
C PRO A 131 -11.17 -0.35 2.70
N LYS A 132 -11.34 0.26 1.54
CA LYS A 132 -10.63 1.47 1.10
C LYS A 132 -11.66 2.46 0.63
N THR A 133 -11.75 3.60 1.29
CA THR A 133 -12.74 4.64 0.97
C THR A 133 -12.06 5.79 0.23
N TYR A 134 -12.68 6.19 -0.85
CA TYR A 134 -12.20 7.27 -1.71
C TYR A 134 -13.27 8.35 -1.87
N GLU A 135 -12.82 9.60 -1.93
CA GLU A 135 -13.58 10.71 -2.48
C GLU A 135 -13.23 10.85 -3.96
N VAL A 136 -14.23 10.80 -4.80
CA VAL A 136 -14.11 10.78 -6.26
C VAL A 136 -14.91 11.95 -6.84
N ALA A 137 -14.22 12.85 -7.53
CA ALA A 137 -14.88 13.87 -8.34
C ALA A 137 -14.77 13.48 -9.81
N VAL A 138 -15.90 13.54 -10.50
CA VAL A 138 -15.98 13.23 -11.92
C VAL A 138 -16.53 14.41 -12.72
N ASP A 139 -16.08 14.56 -13.95
CA ASP A 139 -16.74 15.32 -14.99
C ASP A 139 -17.78 14.37 -15.61
N GLY A 140 -19.03 14.65 -15.32
CA GLY A 140 -20.17 13.78 -15.65
C GLY A 140 -21.24 13.79 -14.56
N ILE A 141 -22.46 13.44 -14.97
CA ILE A 141 -23.60 13.29 -14.05
C ILE A 141 -23.86 11.82 -13.79
N LEU A 142 -23.53 11.37 -12.58
CA LEU A 142 -23.89 10.04 -12.12
C LEU A 142 -25.34 10.04 -11.63
N SER A 143 -26.24 9.37 -12.37
CA SER A 143 -27.64 9.19 -11.97
C SER A 143 -27.77 8.26 -10.76
N ASP A 144 -28.94 8.28 -10.10
CA ASP A 144 -29.19 7.38 -8.97
C ASP A 144 -29.16 5.90 -9.39
N GLN A 145 -29.56 5.59 -10.61
CA GLN A 145 -29.46 4.24 -11.17
C GLN A 145 -27.99 3.81 -11.31
N MET A 146 -27.09 4.68 -11.78
CA MET A 146 -25.66 4.40 -11.88
C MET A 146 -25.05 4.18 -10.49
N LEU A 147 -25.45 4.97 -9.49
CA LEU A 147 -25.01 4.78 -8.10
C LEU A 147 -25.46 3.40 -7.56
N VAL A 148 -26.70 3.00 -7.82
CA VAL A 148 -27.21 1.67 -7.46
C VAL A 148 -26.45 0.57 -8.19
N MET A 149 -26.06 0.73 -9.44
CA MET A 149 -25.23 -0.25 -10.16
C MET A 149 -23.86 -0.43 -9.48
N LEU A 150 -23.22 0.66 -9.06
CA LEU A 150 -21.95 0.59 -8.32
C LEU A 150 -22.08 -0.21 -7.02
N THR A 151 -23.20 -0.10 -6.31
CA THR A 151 -23.42 -0.86 -5.06
C THR A 151 -23.62 -2.37 -5.28
N LYS A 152 -24.02 -2.77 -6.47
CA LYS A 152 -24.19 -4.20 -6.84
C LYS A 152 -22.94 -4.79 -7.48
N GLY A 153 -21.99 -3.97 -7.89
CA GLY A 153 -20.88 -4.31 -8.75
C GLY A 153 -21.22 -4.11 -10.24
N ILE A 154 -20.18 -3.87 -11.03
CA ILE A 154 -20.28 -3.67 -12.48
C ILE A 154 -19.27 -4.56 -13.21
N GLU A 155 -19.60 -4.96 -14.44
CA GLU A 155 -18.71 -5.76 -15.27
C GLU A 155 -17.62 -4.87 -15.89
N LEU A 156 -16.36 -5.19 -15.56
CA LEU A 156 -15.18 -4.59 -16.18
C LEU A 156 -14.50 -5.62 -17.08
N ASN A 157 -13.51 -5.22 -17.86
CA ASN A 157 -12.79 -6.11 -18.79
C ASN A 157 -12.12 -7.31 -18.09
N ASP A 158 -11.87 -7.22 -16.78
CA ASP A 158 -11.28 -8.24 -15.93
C ASP A 158 -12.30 -8.89 -14.97
N GLY A 159 -13.58 -8.79 -15.29
CA GLY A 159 -14.71 -9.41 -14.58
C GLY A 159 -15.47 -8.49 -13.66
N MET A 160 -16.56 -9.02 -13.09
CA MET A 160 -17.44 -8.30 -12.17
C MET A 160 -16.69 -7.78 -10.96
N THR A 161 -16.93 -6.50 -10.60
CA THR A 161 -16.40 -5.92 -9.36
C THR A 161 -17.17 -6.43 -8.16
N LEU A 162 -16.50 -6.44 -6.99
CA LEU A 162 -17.24 -6.62 -5.74
C LEU A 162 -18.21 -5.45 -5.51
N PRO A 163 -19.31 -5.69 -4.77
CA PRO A 163 -20.21 -4.64 -4.31
C PRO A 163 -19.45 -3.52 -3.58
N ALA A 164 -19.83 -2.27 -3.87
CA ALA A 164 -19.23 -1.10 -3.23
C ALA A 164 -20.26 -0.37 -2.35
N GLU A 165 -19.78 0.30 -1.30
CA GLU A 165 -20.59 1.26 -0.56
C GLU A 165 -20.46 2.62 -1.23
N VAL A 166 -21.55 3.27 -1.61
CA VAL A 166 -21.53 4.54 -2.35
C VAL A 166 -22.40 5.57 -1.67
N THR A 167 -21.84 6.77 -1.47
CA THR A 167 -22.58 7.93 -0.94
C THR A 167 -22.41 9.09 -1.90
N LEU A 168 -23.52 9.69 -2.36
CA LEU A 168 -23.49 10.92 -3.11
C LEU A 168 -23.17 12.10 -2.19
N LEU A 169 -22.08 12.82 -2.48
CA LEU A 169 -21.69 14.02 -1.73
C LEU A 169 -22.24 15.28 -2.39
N SER A 170 -22.15 15.39 -3.69
CA SER A 170 -22.75 16.47 -4.45
C SER A 170 -22.97 16.10 -5.92
N ARG A 171 -24.00 16.67 -6.52
CA ARG A 171 -24.30 16.60 -7.96
C ARG A 171 -24.67 17.99 -8.44
N ARG A 172 -23.95 18.52 -9.42
CA ARG A 172 -24.14 19.88 -9.95
C ARG A 172 -24.33 19.82 -11.47
N GLU A 173 -25.54 19.89 -11.91
CA GLU A 173 -25.89 19.86 -13.34
C GLU A 173 -25.33 21.07 -14.10
N SER A 174 -25.35 22.26 -13.47
CA SER A 174 -24.82 23.49 -14.08
C SER A 174 -23.32 23.43 -14.43
N THR A 175 -22.55 22.62 -13.74
CA THR A 175 -21.10 22.44 -14.00
C THR A 175 -20.78 21.04 -14.50
N HIS A 176 -21.79 20.19 -14.76
CA HIS A 176 -21.66 18.80 -15.19
C HIS A 176 -20.75 17.96 -14.30
N LYS A 177 -20.82 18.14 -12.96
CA LYS A 177 -19.92 17.47 -12.00
C LYS A 177 -20.67 16.70 -10.93
N THR A 178 -20.14 15.53 -10.61
CA THR A 178 -20.59 14.72 -9.47
C THR A 178 -19.42 14.41 -8.56
N VAL A 179 -19.65 14.46 -7.24
CA VAL A 179 -18.69 14.00 -6.22
C VAL A 179 -19.36 12.91 -5.40
N ILE A 180 -18.70 11.78 -5.30
CA ILE A 180 -19.15 10.63 -4.50
C ILE A 180 -18.07 10.22 -3.50
N GLN A 181 -18.48 9.58 -2.43
CA GLN A 181 -17.62 8.74 -1.61
C GLN A 181 -17.90 7.29 -1.98
N ILE A 182 -16.86 6.52 -2.27
CA ILE A 182 -16.96 5.10 -2.62
C ILE A 182 -15.99 4.27 -1.77
N THR A 183 -16.51 3.18 -1.17
CA THR A 183 -15.70 2.21 -0.44
C THR A 183 -15.67 0.90 -1.21
N ILE A 184 -14.47 0.45 -1.55
CA ILE A 184 -14.22 -0.83 -2.23
C ILE A 184 -13.41 -1.76 -1.32
N ARG A 185 -13.59 -3.09 -1.48
CA ARG A 185 -12.91 -4.12 -0.68
C ARG A 185 -11.87 -4.93 -1.48
N GLU A 186 -11.62 -4.53 -2.69
CA GLU A 186 -10.61 -5.06 -3.60
C GLU A 186 -9.67 -3.95 -4.08
N GLY A 187 -8.74 -4.25 -4.97
CA GLY A 187 -7.75 -3.26 -5.44
C GLY A 187 -7.19 -3.62 -6.80
N ARG A 188 -8.06 -3.68 -7.83
CA ARG A 188 -7.64 -3.91 -9.21
C ARG A 188 -6.94 -2.67 -9.76
N ASN A 189 -6.15 -2.85 -10.80
CA ASN A 189 -5.49 -1.72 -11.46
C ASN A 189 -6.50 -0.68 -11.93
N ARG A 190 -6.32 0.59 -11.51
CA ARG A 190 -7.17 1.74 -11.85
C ARG A 190 -8.67 1.49 -11.68
N GLN A 191 -9.07 0.66 -10.73
CA GLN A 191 -10.43 0.14 -10.60
C GLN A 191 -11.48 1.24 -10.60
N ILE A 192 -11.40 2.23 -9.70
CA ILE A 192 -12.41 3.31 -9.60
C ILE A 192 -12.45 4.13 -10.88
N LYS A 193 -11.32 4.40 -11.52
CA LYS A 193 -11.30 5.13 -12.80
C LYS A 193 -12.04 4.36 -13.87
N ARG A 194 -11.78 3.03 -13.99
CA ARG A 194 -12.52 2.17 -14.94
C ARG A 194 -14.00 2.05 -14.60
N MET A 195 -14.36 2.05 -13.31
CA MET A 195 -15.77 2.06 -12.90
C MET A 195 -16.48 3.35 -13.35
N MET A 196 -15.81 4.51 -13.29
CA MET A 196 -16.37 5.76 -13.79
C MET A 196 -16.37 5.81 -15.33
N GLU A 197 -15.32 5.32 -15.98
CA GLU A 197 -15.23 5.19 -17.44
C GLU A 197 -16.36 4.31 -18.01
N TYR A 198 -16.82 3.28 -17.29
CA TYR A 198 -17.99 2.46 -17.66
C TYR A 198 -19.28 3.32 -17.82
N PHE A 199 -19.41 4.40 -17.07
CA PHE A 199 -20.50 5.37 -17.16
C PHE A 199 -20.16 6.59 -18.02
N HIS A 200 -19.07 6.54 -18.80
CA HIS A 200 -18.59 7.66 -19.62
C HIS A 200 -18.29 8.93 -18.81
N CYS A 201 -17.92 8.79 -17.53
CA CYS A 201 -17.53 9.89 -16.66
C CYS A 201 -16.00 9.88 -16.46
N GLU A 202 -15.36 11.05 -16.63
CA GLU A 202 -13.93 11.21 -16.41
C GLU A 202 -13.64 11.54 -14.94
N VAL A 203 -12.72 10.81 -14.31
CA VAL A 203 -12.27 11.11 -12.93
C VAL A 203 -11.31 12.29 -12.95
N THR A 204 -11.76 13.42 -12.41
CA THR A 204 -10.96 14.65 -12.28
C THR A 204 -10.17 14.72 -10.97
N ARG A 205 -10.65 14.07 -9.90
CA ARG A 205 -9.96 13.93 -8.62
C ARG A 205 -10.28 12.60 -7.98
N LEU A 206 -9.23 11.91 -7.50
CA LEU A 206 -9.33 10.68 -6.74
C LEU A 206 -8.46 10.79 -5.49
N ASN A 207 -9.09 10.72 -4.32
CA ASN A 207 -8.42 10.89 -3.04
C ASN A 207 -8.80 9.77 -2.08
N ARG A 208 -7.86 8.93 -1.67
CA ARG A 208 -8.13 7.91 -0.65
C ARG A 208 -8.16 8.52 0.74
N ILE A 209 -9.32 8.59 1.34
CA ILE A 209 -9.55 9.22 2.66
C ILE A 209 -9.49 8.23 3.82
N ARG A 210 -9.72 6.90 3.55
CA ARG A 210 -9.73 5.86 4.59
C ARG A 210 -9.12 4.56 4.08
N TYR A 211 -8.45 3.84 4.95
CA TYR A 211 -7.93 2.48 4.74
C TYR A 211 -8.15 1.65 6.00
N GLY A 212 -9.04 0.66 5.96
CA GLY A 212 -9.49 -0.05 7.16
C GLY A 212 -10.02 0.93 8.20
N CYS A 213 -9.41 0.92 9.39
CA CYS A 213 -9.76 1.83 10.47
C CYS A 213 -8.97 3.16 10.47
N LEU A 214 -8.04 3.34 9.54
CA LEU A 214 -7.26 4.57 9.44
C LEU A 214 -8.02 5.62 8.64
N GLU A 215 -7.98 6.84 9.12
CA GLU A 215 -8.53 8.02 8.44
C GLU A 215 -7.43 9.03 8.16
N LEU A 216 -7.53 9.70 7.02
CA LEU A 216 -6.59 10.74 6.62
C LEU A 216 -6.59 11.92 7.60
N GLY A 217 -7.79 12.30 8.10
CA GLY A 217 -7.95 13.40 9.03
C GLY A 217 -7.49 14.73 8.44
N HIS A 218 -6.76 15.51 9.24
CA HIS A 218 -6.28 16.85 8.89
C HIS A 218 -4.87 16.87 8.26
N LEU A 219 -4.29 15.72 7.93
CA LEU A 219 -2.97 15.67 7.30
C LEU A 219 -3.01 16.35 5.93
N HIS A 220 -2.16 17.34 5.72
CA HIS A 220 -1.98 17.95 4.41
C HIS A 220 -1.18 17.05 3.45
N GLN A 221 -1.28 17.31 2.16
CA GLN A 221 -0.51 16.53 1.17
C GLN A 221 0.99 16.64 1.42
N GLY A 222 1.67 15.49 1.43
CA GLY A 222 3.09 15.37 1.76
C GLY A 222 3.37 15.20 3.25
N GLU A 223 2.40 15.44 4.12
CA GLU A 223 2.56 15.21 5.56
C GLU A 223 2.31 13.74 5.92
N TYR A 224 2.95 13.30 7.00
CA TYR A 224 2.77 11.97 7.55
C TYR A 224 2.75 12.01 9.08
N ARG A 225 2.18 10.97 9.67
CA ARG A 225 2.21 10.70 11.11
C ARG A 225 2.55 9.24 11.40
N LYS A 226 3.06 8.97 12.58
CA LYS A 226 3.13 7.59 13.08
C LYS A 226 1.73 7.02 13.25
N ILE A 227 1.54 5.76 12.86
CA ILE A 227 0.36 4.97 13.18
C ILE A 227 0.54 4.45 14.60
N ARG A 228 -0.45 4.66 15.46
CA ARG A 228 -0.40 4.25 16.87
C ARG A 228 -0.53 2.73 16.97
N SER A 229 0.06 2.13 17.99
CA SER A 229 0.06 0.66 18.16
C SER A 229 -1.35 0.06 18.22
N TYR A 230 -2.33 0.78 18.76
CA TYR A 230 -3.72 0.31 18.78
C TYR A 230 -4.35 0.32 17.38
N GLU A 231 -4.01 1.28 16.51
CA GLU A 231 -4.47 1.34 15.11
C GLU A 231 -3.90 0.15 14.31
N VAL A 232 -2.62 -0.18 14.53
CA VAL A 232 -1.96 -1.35 13.92
C VAL A 232 -2.68 -2.63 14.32
N ARG A 233 -2.90 -2.82 15.64
CA ARG A 233 -3.65 -4.00 16.14
C ARG A 233 -5.06 -4.09 15.56
N LYS A 234 -5.76 -2.96 15.46
CA LYS A 234 -7.11 -2.90 14.88
C LYS A 234 -7.10 -3.29 13.40
N LEU A 235 -6.13 -2.84 12.61
CA LEU A 235 -5.97 -3.25 11.21
C LEU A 235 -5.72 -4.76 11.09
N ILE A 236 -4.85 -5.32 11.93
CA ILE A 236 -4.58 -6.76 11.96
C ILE A 236 -5.87 -7.53 12.30
N HIS A 237 -6.57 -7.13 13.34
CA HIS A 237 -7.84 -7.76 13.73
C HIS A 237 -8.89 -7.69 12.62
N MET A 238 -9.06 -6.54 11.95
CA MET A 238 -9.96 -6.42 10.81
C MET A 238 -9.62 -7.38 9.68
N SER A 239 -8.32 -7.67 9.47
CA SER A 239 -7.90 -8.64 8.45
C SER A 239 -8.18 -10.09 8.83
N GLU A 240 -8.39 -10.38 10.11
CA GLU A 240 -8.70 -11.73 10.62
C GLU A 240 -10.19 -12.02 10.57
N THR A 241 -11.03 -11.05 10.93
CA THR A 241 -12.49 -11.20 10.99
C THR A 241 -13.12 -11.37 9.61
N GLN A 242 -12.52 -10.84 8.55
CA GLN A 242 -13.06 -10.96 7.19
C GLN A 242 -12.77 -12.30 6.48
N ILE A 243 -12.01 -13.20 7.12
CA ILE A 243 -11.81 -14.57 6.59
C ILE A 243 -12.96 -15.49 6.99
N GLN A 244 -13.81 -15.09 7.94
CA GLN A 244 -14.86 -15.93 8.52
C GLN A 244 -16.25 -15.69 7.89
N GLU A 245 -16.37 -14.75 6.97
CA GLU A 245 -17.55 -14.49 6.14
C GLU A 245 -17.32 -14.98 4.69
#